data_0565b634966d4078203d41be58f30701
#
_entry.id   0565b634966d4078203d41be58f30701
#
_cell.length_a   1.000
_cell.length_b   1.000
_cell.length_c   1.000
_cell.angle_alpha   90.00
_cell.angle_beta   90.00
_cell.angle_gamma   90.00
#
_symmetry.space_group_name_H-M   'P 1'
#
loop_
_entity.id
_entity.type
_entity.pdbx_description
1 polymer ?
#
loop_
_entity_poly.entity_id
_entity_poly.type
_entity_poly.pdbx_seq_one_letter_code
_entity_poly.pdbx_strand_id
1 'polypeptide(L)'
;MTLRVAINGFGRIGRNFMRCWLSRGAYTNIEVVGINVTSDPKTNAHLLKYDSVLGKLDGVDIQYTDDTFVINNKTIKCFSDRNPMNLPWKDWGVDLVIESTGVFNTDVGASKHLEVGAKKVILTAPGKGSGVGTYVVGVNADKYKHSDYDILSNASCTTNCLAPVVKVLDQTFGINKGLMTTIHSYTGDQRILDNSHRDLRRARAAATNIVPTSTGAAKAVALVYPEMTGKLTGIAMRVPTPNVSAVDFVFESSKSVTSQEVNNALKESSLGSMKGIIKYGDEPLVSSDYAGTNESSIVDSDLTMSIGDNLVKVLAWYDNEWGYSQRVVDLAEIVAQKWE
;
A
#
# COMPACT_ATOMS: atom_id res chain seq x y z
N MET A 1 8.48 23.50 3.78
CA MET A 1 9.69 22.76 4.22
C MET A 1 9.73 21.45 3.47
N THR A 2 10.88 21.01 2.96
CA THR A 2 11.02 19.70 2.32
C THR A 2 11.50 18.72 3.37
N LEU A 3 10.73 17.65 3.62
CA LEU A 3 11.10 16.63 4.60
C LEU A 3 12.20 15.71 4.05
N ARG A 4 13.18 15.43 4.89
CA ARG A 4 14.26 14.50 4.59
C ARG A 4 13.83 13.08 4.94
N VAL A 5 13.71 12.23 3.93
CA VAL A 5 13.16 10.88 4.02
C VAL A 5 14.25 9.83 3.90
N ALA A 6 14.24 8.83 4.78
CA ALA A 6 15.02 7.61 4.62
C ALA A 6 14.10 6.40 4.36
N ILE A 7 14.59 5.46 3.56
CA ILE A 7 13.89 4.20 3.29
C ILE A 7 14.62 3.08 4.04
N ASN A 8 13.96 2.43 4.97
CA ASN A 8 14.46 1.22 5.62
C ASN A 8 13.88 -0.02 4.97
N GLY A 9 14.72 -0.78 4.25
CA GLY A 9 14.31 -1.89 3.40
C GLY A 9 14.08 -1.46 1.94
N PHE A 10 14.97 -1.89 1.05
CA PHE A 10 14.88 -1.55 -0.39
C PHE A 10 14.45 -2.76 -1.22
N GLY A 11 13.41 -3.48 -0.70
CA GLY A 11 12.70 -4.56 -1.36
C GLY A 11 11.74 -4.06 -2.45
N ARG A 12 10.70 -4.86 -2.76
CA ARG A 12 9.67 -4.46 -3.76
C ARG A 12 9.07 -3.08 -3.43
N ILE A 13 8.52 -2.92 -2.23
CA ILE A 13 7.81 -1.68 -1.84
C ILE A 13 8.76 -0.49 -1.70
N GLY A 14 9.95 -0.66 -1.10
CA GLY A 14 10.93 0.43 -0.99
C GLY A 14 11.39 0.95 -2.36
N ARG A 15 11.63 0.05 -3.33
CA ARG A 15 11.95 0.45 -4.71
C ARG A 15 10.77 1.06 -5.45
N ASN A 16 9.56 0.54 -5.26
CA ASN A 16 8.36 1.13 -5.83
C ASN A 16 8.06 2.51 -5.25
N PHE A 17 8.24 2.70 -3.94
CA PHE A 17 8.18 4.04 -3.32
C PHE A 17 9.17 5.01 -4.00
N MET A 18 10.42 4.58 -4.20
CA MET A 18 11.42 5.39 -4.89
C MET A 18 10.99 5.74 -6.32
N ARG A 19 10.50 4.77 -7.10
CA ARG A 19 10.02 5.00 -8.47
C ARG A 19 8.80 5.94 -8.50
N CYS A 20 7.84 5.76 -7.58
CA CYS A 20 6.68 6.63 -7.43
C CYS A 20 7.10 8.06 -7.07
N TRP A 21 8.04 8.24 -6.14
CA TRP A 21 8.58 9.54 -5.79
C TRP A 21 9.28 10.20 -6.97
N LEU A 22 10.14 9.48 -7.69
CA LEU A 22 10.82 9.99 -8.89
C LEU A 22 9.85 10.41 -9.98
N SER A 23 8.73 9.71 -10.15
CA SER A 23 7.72 10.04 -11.15
C SER A 23 6.99 11.36 -10.88
N ARG A 24 7.01 11.86 -9.66
CA ARG A 24 6.39 13.16 -9.28
C ARG A 24 7.27 14.37 -9.59
N GLY A 25 8.55 14.14 -9.91
CA GLY A 25 9.48 15.19 -10.31
C GLY A 25 9.67 16.26 -9.22
N ALA A 26 9.53 17.55 -9.60
CA ALA A 26 9.69 18.68 -8.68
C ALA A 26 8.47 18.97 -7.80
N TYR A 27 7.37 18.26 -8.00
CA TYR A 27 6.11 18.49 -7.27
C TYR A 27 6.00 17.63 -6.00
N THR A 28 7.02 17.70 -5.16
CA THR A 28 7.07 16.92 -3.92
C THR A 28 7.65 17.72 -2.77
N ASN A 29 7.07 17.56 -1.58
CA ASN A 29 7.54 18.15 -0.33
C ASN A 29 8.46 17.21 0.45
N ILE A 30 8.89 16.10 -0.15
CA ILE A 30 9.80 15.13 0.44
C ILE A 30 11.04 14.95 -0.42
N GLU A 31 12.17 14.65 0.21
CA GLU A 31 13.43 14.34 -0.44
C GLU A 31 14.01 13.07 0.16
N VAL A 32 14.26 12.06 -0.69
CA VAL A 32 14.93 10.84 -0.24
C VAL A 32 16.42 11.12 -0.10
N VAL A 33 16.94 10.97 1.12
CA VAL A 33 18.35 11.26 1.46
C VAL A 33 19.15 10.03 1.88
N GLY A 34 18.46 8.92 2.22
CA GLY A 34 19.11 7.70 2.68
C GLY A 34 18.31 6.45 2.40
N ILE A 35 19.01 5.34 2.22
CA ILE A 35 18.44 4.01 2.05
C ILE A 35 19.24 3.05 2.93
N ASN A 36 18.55 2.27 3.76
CA ASN A 36 19.16 1.18 4.49
C ASN A 36 18.75 -0.17 3.89
N VAL A 37 19.74 -0.93 3.45
CA VAL A 37 19.54 -2.26 2.84
C VAL A 37 20.78 -3.11 3.00
N THR A 38 20.63 -4.41 3.24
CA THR A 38 21.76 -5.32 3.52
C THR A 38 22.48 -5.86 2.26
N SER A 39 21.95 -5.59 1.07
CA SER A 39 22.62 -5.89 -0.20
C SER A 39 23.42 -4.68 -0.69
N ASP A 40 24.39 -4.92 -1.56
CA ASP A 40 25.30 -3.90 -2.08
C ASP A 40 24.60 -2.87 -2.98
N PRO A 41 25.13 -1.64 -3.11
CA PRO A 41 24.54 -0.59 -3.92
C PRO A 41 24.41 -0.94 -5.41
N LYS A 42 25.38 -1.69 -5.98
CA LYS A 42 25.37 -2.12 -7.38
C LYS A 42 24.11 -2.97 -7.68
N THR A 43 23.87 -3.99 -6.86
CA THR A 43 22.69 -4.86 -6.98
C THR A 43 21.41 -4.05 -6.85
N ASN A 44 21.35 -3.13 -5.89
CA ASN A 44 20.15 -2.32 -5.65
C ASN A 44 19.91 -1.30 -6.77
N ALA A 45 20.95 -0.68 -7.32
CA ALA A 45 20.85 0.19 -8.51
C ALA A 45 20.34 -0.58 -9.72
N HIS A 46 20.84 -1.80 -9.94
CA HIS A 46 20.36 -2.67 -11.01
C HIS A 46 18.88 -3.00 -10.85
N LEU A 47 18.44 -3.41 -9.64
CA LEU A 47 17.05 -3.76 -9.35
C LEU A 47 16.11 -2.55 -9.32
N LEU A 48 16.60 -1.34 -9.06
CA LEU A 48 15.84 -0.12 -9.22
C LEU A 48 15.60 0.20 -10.70
N LYS A 49 16.63 -0.01 -11.54
CA LYS A 49 16.56 0.25 -12.97
C LYS A 49 15.75 -0.78 -13.75
N TYR A 50 15.93 -2.06 -13.42
CA TYR A 50 15.30 -3.18 -14.12
C TYR A 50 14.36 -3.92 -13.20
N ASP A 51 13.08 -3.96 -13.54
CA ASP A 51 12.04 -4.60 -12.76
C ASP A 51 11.22 -5.54 -13.65
N SER A 52 11.05 -6.80 -13.21
CA SER A 52 10.35 -7.81 -14.01
C SER A 52 8.85 -7.55 -14.18
N VAL A 53 8.27 -6.73 -13.30
CA VAL A 53 6.83 -6.39 -13.30
C VAL A 53 6.60 -5.03 -13.94
N LEU A 54 7.37 -4.01 -13.52
CA LEU A 54 7.18 -2.62 -13.96
C LEU A 54 8.08 -2.23 -15.14
N GLY A 55 8.93 -3.15 -15.59
CA GLY A 55 9.86 -2.86 -16.69
C GLY A 55 11.02 -1.96 -16.28
N LYS A 56 11.71 -1.46 -17.30
CA LYS A 56 12.87 -0.59 -17.14
C LYS A 56 12.44 0.81 -16.68
N LEU A 57 13.18 1.38 -15.74
CA LEU A 57 13.03 2.78 -15.32
C LEU A 57 13.79 3.67 -16.32
N ASP A 58 13.07 4.22 -17.26
CA ASP A 58 13.62 5.11 -18.29
C ASP A 58 13.63 6.58 -17.86
N GLY A 59 14.53 7.37 -18.45
CA GLY A 59 14.64 8.81 -18.16
C GLY A 59 15.26 9.15 -16.80
N VAL A 60 15.77 8.17 -16.06
CA VAL A 60 16.41 8.36 -14.76
C VAL A 60 17.86 7.93 -14.85
N ASP A 61 18.79 8.87 -14.58
CA ASP A 61 20.21 8.54 -14.44
C ASP A 61 20.48 7.95 -13.06
N ILE A 62 21.04 6.75 -13.01
CA ILE A 62 21.36 6.03 -11.76
C ILE A 62 22.82 5.65 -11.79
N GLN A 63 23.60 6.28 -10.92
CA GLN A 63 24.99 5.96 -10.66
C GLN A 63 25.12 5.50 -9.20
N TYR A 64 26.19 4.80 -8.88
CA TYR A 64 26.45 4.29 -7.53
C TYR A 64 27.93 4.25 -7.22
N THR A 65 28.26 4.35 -5.95
CA THR A 65 29.56 4.04 -5.36
C THR A 65 29.39 2.90 -4.34
N ASP A 66 30.41 2.67 -3.52
CA ASP A 66 30.35 1.62 -2.49
C ASP A 66 29.27 1.91 -1.41
N ASP A 67 28.89 3.17 -1.23
CA ASP A 67 28.01 3.57 -0.15
C ASP A 67 26.99 4.68 -0.53
N THR A 68 26.85 4.99 -1.84
CA THR A 68 25.90 6.00 -2.30
C THR A 68 25.21 5.62 -3.61
N PHE A 69 24.00 6.12 -3.79
CA PHE A 69 23.39 6.32 -5.11
C PHE A 69 23.49 7.77 -5.52
N VAL A 70 23.68 8.03 -6.81
CA VAL A 70 23.43 9.34 -7.41
C VAL A 70 22.30 9.17 -8.41
N ILE A 71 21.15 9.71 -8.10
CA ILE A 71 19.94 9.61 -8.93
C ILE A 71 19.56 11.00 -9.40
N ASN A 72 19.63 11.25 -10.72
CA ASN A 72 19.37 12.57 -11.31
C ASN A 72 20.16 13.70 -10.60
N ASN A 73 21.47 13.48 -10.38
CA ASN A 73 22.39 14.37 -9.66
C ASN A 73 22.09 14.57 -8.15
N LYS A 74 21.14 13.83 -7.55
CA LYS A 74 20.93 13.84 -6.11
C LYS A 74 21.66 12.67 -5.46
N THR A 75 22.44 12.96 -4.44
CA THR A 75 23.19 11.95 -3.68
C THR A 75 22.31 11.37 -2.57
N ILE A 76 22.17 10.05 -2.55
CA ILE A 76 21.41 9.28 -1.57
C ILE A 76 22.37 8.33 -0.87
N LYS A 77 22.51 8.45 0.44
CA LYS A 77 23.41 7.59 1.22
C LYS A 77 22.86 6.19 1.36
N CYS A 78 23.71 5.18 1.17
CA CYS A 78 23.38 3.79 1.43
C CYS A 78 23.96 3.34 2.77
N PHE A 79 23.08 2.84 3.63
CA PHE A 79 23.43 2.22 4.90
C PHE A 79 23.19 0.71 4.81
N SER A 80 23.89 -0.07 5.65
CA SER A 80 23.75 -1.52 5.68
C SER A 80 23.81 -2.05 7.12
N ASP A 81 22.68 -1.92 7.82
CA ASP A 81 22.55 -2.48 9.16
C ASP A 81 21.15 -3.10 9.34
N ARG A 82 21.10 -4.27 9.99
CA ARG A 82 19.84 -4.96 10.31
C ARG A 82 19.18 -4.41 11.58
N ASN A 83 19.95 -3.76 12.44
CA ASN A 83 19.43 -3.16 13.66
C ASN A 83 19.21 -1.66 13.46
N PRO A 84 17.95 -1.17 13.46
CA PRO A 84 17.67 0.25 13.32
C PRO A 84 18.37 1.16 14.31
N MET A 85 18.71 0.65 15.49
CA MET A 85 19.43 1.41 16.53
C MET A 85 20.84 1.86 16.15
N ASN A 86 21.43 1.24 15.11
CA ASN A 86 22.75 1.59 14.60
C ASN A 86 22.70 2.58 13.43
N LEU A 87 21.51 2.99 13.00
CA LEU A 87 21.34 3.87 11.83
C LEU A 87 21.47 5.33 12.25
N PRO A 88 22.28 6.15 11.55
CA PRO A 88 22.59 7.52 11.97
C PRO A 88 21.55 8.54 11.51
N TRP A 89 20.26 8.30 11.78
CA TRP A 89 19.18 9.18 11.30
C TRP A 89 19.33 10.61 11.78
N LYS A 90 19.77 10.81 13.03
CA LYS A 90 20.01 12.14 13.59
C LYS A 90 21.11 12.89 12.82
N ASP A 91 22.23 12.22 12.52
CA ASP A 91 23.39 12.86 11.87
C ASP A 91 23.07 13.22 10.41
N TRP A 92 22.17 12.46 9.79
CA TRP A 92 21.70 12.71 8.43
C TRP A 92 20.46 13.61 8.38
N GLY A 93 19.98 14.11 9.51
CA GLY A 93 18.82 14.99 9.59
C GLY A 93 17.56 14.34 8.99
N VAL A 94 17.36 13.05 9.21
CA VAL A 94 16.18 12.33 8.71
C VAL A 94 14.96 12.72 9.53
N ASP A 95 13.97 13.28 8.87
CA ASP A 95 12.70 13.64 9.50
C ASP A 95 11.73 12.45 9.50
N LEU A 96 11.65 11.72 8.38
CA LEU A 96 10.68 10.65 8.16
C LEU A 96 11.37 9.37 7.68
N VAL A 97 11.05 8.24 8.29
CA VAL A 97 11.48 6.91 7.81
C VAL A 97 10.31 6.18 7.16
N ILE A 98 10.52 5.67 5.95
CA ILE A 98 9.63 4.71 5.30
C ILE A 98 10.11 3.31 5.66
N GLU A 99 9.41 2.66 6.57
CA GLU A 99 9.72 1.30 7.03
C GLU A 99 9.09 0.27 6.11
N SER A 100 9.90 -0.35 5.26
CA SER A 100 9.47 -1.30 4.22
C SER A 100 10.18 -2.65 4.27
N THR A 101 10.78 -3.01 5.41
CA THR A 101 11.38 -4.33 5.64
C THR A 101 10.34 -5.41 5.92
N GLY A 102 9.17 -5.04 6.44
CA GLY A 102 8.15 -5.95 6.95
C GLY A 102 8.49 -6.58 8.32
N VAL A 103 9.62 -6.19 8.94
CA VAL A 103 10.09 -6.74 10.22
C VAL A 103 9.63 -5.89 11.41
N PHE A 104 9.63 -4.56 11.27
CA PHE A 104 9.40 -3.62 12.37
C PHE A 104 7.99 -3.02 12.32
N ASN A 105 6.96 -3.87 12.19
CA ASN A 105 5.55 -3.47 12.02
C ASN A 105 4.80 -3.26 13.34
N THR A 106 5.51 -3.17 14.46
CA THR A 106 4.93 -2.86 15.78
C THR A 106 5.38 -1.47 16.22
N ASP A 107 4.64 -0.85 17.14
CA ASP A 107 5.05 0.40 17.78
C ASP A 107 6.44 0.30 18.40
N VAL A 108 6.71 -0.74 19.19
CA VAL A 108 8.04 -1.02 19.78
C VAL A 108 9.12 -1.25 18.70
N GLY A 109 8.79 -1.93 17.63
CA GLY A 109 9.76 -2.18 16.55
C GLY A 109 10.12 -0.92 15.79
N ALA A 110 9.13 -0.10 15.47
CA ALA A 110 9.29 1.14 14.71
C ALA A 110 9.86 2.29 15.55
N SER A 111 9.61 2.32 16.87
CA SER A 111 10.16 3.36 17.77
C SER A 111 11.68 3.41 17.76
N LYS A 112 12.35 2.31 17.42
CA LYS A 112 13.81 2.28 17.26
C LYS A 112 14.34 3.34 16.27
N HIS A 113 13.55 3.65 15.23
CA HIS A 113 13.93 4.73 14.32
C HIS A 113 13.82 6.11 14.96
N LEU A 114 12.82 6.30 15.85
CA LEU A 114 12.64 7.54 16.59
C LEU A 114 13.77 7.75 17.62
N GLU A 115 14.18 6.67 18.30
CA GLU A 115 15.25 6.68 19.30
C GLU A 115 16.60 7.14 18.71
N VAL A 116 16.85 6.88 17.42
CA VAL A 116 18.08 7.28 16.72
C VAL A 116 17.92 8.54 15.90
N GLY A 117 16.81 9.28 16.08
CA GLY A 117 16.66 10.67 15.65
C GLY A 117 15.70 10.94 14.51
N ALA A 118 15.07 9.95 13.92
CA ALA A 118 13.90 10.19 13.06
C ALA A 118 12.77 10.83 13.88
N LYS A 119 11.93 11.64 13.24
CA LYS A 119 10.81 12.30 13.92
C LYS A 119 9.52 11.50 13.73
N LYS A 120 9.36 10.88 12.58
CA LYS A 120 8.20 10.05 12.27
C LYS A 120 8.60 8.82 11.46
N VAL A 121 7.73 7.80 11.52
CA VAL A 121 7.88 6.56 10.76
C VAL A 121 6.57 6.23 10.05
N ILE A 122 6.62 5.89 8.77
CA ILE A 122 5.49 5.30 8.03
C ILE A 122 5.79 3.82 7.79
N LEU A 123 4.96 2.96 8.33
CA LEU A 123 4.97 1.51 8.08
C LEU A 123 4.27 1.21 6.75
N THR A 124 4.95 0.49 5.87
CA THR A 124 4.36 0.02 4.60
C THR A 124 3.65 -1.34 4.75
N ALA A 125 3.03 -1.55 5.88
CA ALA A 125 2.31 -2.75 6.26
C ALA A 125 1.30 -2.42 7.37
N PRO A 126 0.32 -3.28 7.67
CA PRO A 126 -0.55 -3.12 8.84
C PRO A 126 0.26 -3.00 10.12
N GLY A 127 0.13 -1.86 10.80
CA GLY A 127 0.81 -1.61 12.08
C GLY A 127 0.12 -2.33 13.24
N LYS A 128 0.89 -2.62 14.29
CA LYS A 128 0.42 -3.27 15.51
C LYS A 128 0.87 -2.47 16.73
N GLY A 129 0.00 -2.39 17.72
CA GLY A 129 0.21 -1.64 18.96
C GLY A 129 -0.61 -0.37 19.01
N SER A 130 -0.84 0.15 20.21
CA SER A 130 -1.65 1.36 20.45
C SER A 130 -0.94 2.65 20.04
N GLY A 131 0.38 2.61 19.89
CA GLY A 131 1.19 3.74 19.43
C GLY A 131 1.21 3.95 17.91
N VAL A 132 0.45 3.17 17.14
CA VAL A 132 0.41 3.27 15.66
C VAL A 132 -0.91 3.85 15.17
N GLY A 133 -0.86 5.01 14.49
CA GLY A 133 -1.99 5.56 13.76
C GLY A 133 -2.12 4.93 12.37
N THR A 134 -3.30 4.40 12.03
CA THR A 134 -3.54 3.80 10.71
C THR A 134 -4.31 4.75 9.82
N TYR A 135 -3.78 5.00 8.61
CA TYR A 135 -4.34 5.94 7.65
C TYR A 135 -4.48 5.32 6.26
N VAL A 136 -5.60 5.61 5.62
CA VAL A 136 -5.86 5.29 4.20
C VAL A 136 -6.28 6.58 3.50
N VAL A 137 -5.54 6.94 2.46
CA VAL A 137 -5.82 8.14 1.66
C VAL A 137 -7.18 8.00 0.97
N GLY A 138 -8.00 9.06 1.04
CA GLY A 138 -9.40 9.05 0.60
C GLY A 138 -10.39 8.57 1.67
N VAL A 139 -9.93 7.95 2.76
CA VAL A 139 -10.82 7.46 3.84
C VAL A 139 -10.70 8.30 5.12
N ASN A 140 -9.51 8.38 5.72
CA ASN A 140 -9.27 9.09 6.97
C ASN A 140 -7.94 9.87 7.03
N ALA A 141 -7.11 9.85 5.99
CA ALA A 141 -5.83 10.55 6.00
C ALA A 141 -5.98 12.09 6.06
N ASP A 142 -7.13 12.62 5.65
CA ASP A 142 -7.50 14.03 5.84
C ASP A 142 -7.58 14.44 7.31
N LYS A 143 -7.91 13.49 8.19
CA LYS A 143 -8.00 13.68 9.66
C LYS A 143 -6.64 13.60 10.37
N TYR A 144 -5.55 13.28 9.66
CA TYR A 144 -4.22 13.24 10.25
C TYR A 144 -3.86 14.56 10.93
N LYS A 145 -3.35 14.48 12.14
CA LYS A 145 -2.75 15.60 12.88
C LYS A 145 -1.34 15.19 13.27
N HIS A 146 -0.41 16.13 13.16
CA HIS A 146 1.01 15.87 13.43
C HIS A 146 1.26 15.37 14.86
N SER A 147 0.52 15.90 15.83
CA SER A 147 0.63 15.59 17.25
C SER A 147 0.08 14.22 17.67
N ASP A 148 -0.75 13.55 16.84
CA ASP A 148 -1.48 12.36 17.29
C ASP A 148 -0.60 11.11 17.38
N TYR A 149 0.26 10.90 16.36
CA TYR A 149 1.10 9.71 16.27
C TYR A 149 2.45 10.03 15.61
N ASP A 150 3.53 9.44 16.14
CA ASP A 150 4.85 9.47 15.52
C ASP A 150 5.09 8.27 14.61
N ILE A 151 4.33 7.19 14.81
CA ILE A 151 4.36 5.99 13.98
C ILE A 151 3.02 5.85 13.28
N LEU A 152 3.07 5.86 11.95
CA LEU A 152 1.92 5.78 11.07
C LEU A 152 1.95 4.48 10.28
N SER A 153 0.80 3.92 9.97
CA SER A 153 0.66 2.78 9.07
C SER A 153 -0.18 3.17 7.86
N ASN A 154 0.31 2.86 6.67
CA ASN A 154 -0.46 2.97 5.42
C ASN A 154 -1.39 1.77 5.20
N ALA A 155 -1.69 0.98 6.24
CA ALA A 155 -2.48 -0.25 6.18
C ALA A 155 -1.89 -1.27 5.16
N SER A 156 -2.73 -2.15 4.61
CA SER A 156 -2.34 -3.08 3.53
C SER A 156 -2.82 -2.58 2.16
N CYS A 157 -2.24 -3.12 1.09
CA CYS A 157 -2.69 -2.86 -0.28
C CYS A 157 -4.18 -3.25 -0.47
N THR A 158 -4.60 -4.38 0.08
CA THR A 158 -6.00 -4.83 0.05
C THR A 158 -6.92 -3.88 0.83
N THR A 159 -6.49 -3.38 1.99
CA THR A 159 -7.27 -2.39 2.75
C THR A 159 -7.38 -1.07 1.99
N ASN A 160 -6.33 -0.64 1.31
CA ASN A 160 -6.35 0.55 0.46
C ASN A 160 -7.31 0.42 -0.73
N CYS A 161 -7.47 -0.79 -1.29
CA CYS A 161 -8.47 -1.06 -2.32
C CYS A 161 -9.89 -1.07 -1.74
N LEU A 162 -10.11 -1.83 -0.67
CA LEU A 162 -11.45 -2.08 -0.13
C LEU A 162 -12.06 -0.87 0.59
N ALA A 163 -11.30 -0.17 1.43
CA ALA A 163 -11.84 0.85 2.33
C ALA A 163 -12.49 2.04 1.62
N PRO A 164 -11.92 2.60 0.51
CA PRO A 164 -12.58 3.65 -0.25
C PRO A 164 -13.92 3.20 -0.86
N VAL A 165 -13.97 1.99 -1.41
CA VAL A 165 -15.18 1.39 -1.99
C VAL A 165 -16.26 1.22 -0.91
N VAL A 166 -15.87 0.61 0.23
CA VAL A 166 -16.77 0.44 1.38
C VAL A 166 -17.30 1.78 1.88
N LYS A 167 -16.46 2.81 1.99
CA LYS A 167 -16.89 4.14 2.44
C LYS A 167 -17.96 4.73 1.53
N VAL A 168 -17.78 4.67 0.21
CA VAL A 168 -18.76 5.16 -0.76
C VAL A 168 -20.08 4.39 -0.65
N LEU A 169 -19.99 3.06 -0.63
CA LEU A 169 -21.18 2.20 -0.58
C LEU A 169 -21.95 2.34 0.74
N ASP A 170 -21.26 2.43 1.88
CA ASP A 170 -21.90 2.62 3.18
C ASP A 170 -22.55 3.99 3.29
N GLN A 171 -21.90 5.06 2.87
CA GLN A 171 -22.45 6.40 2.88
C GLN A 171 -23.70 6.56 1.98
N THR A 172 -23.75 5.81 0.88
CA THR A 172 -24.86 5.91 -0.08
C THR A 172 -26.01 4.96 0.26
N PHE A 173 -25.70 3.71 0.57
CA PHE A 173 -26.70 2.65 0.71
C PHE A 173 -26.81 2.06 2.12
N GLY A 174 -25.78 2.26 2.95
CA GLY A 174 -25.59 1.58 4.23
C GLY A 174 -25.11 0.15 4.03
N ILE A 175 -24.22 -0.32 4.89
CA ILE A 175 -23.74 -1.71 4.92
C ILE A 175 -24.10 -2.34 6.26
N ASN A 176 -24.91 -3.40 6.21
CA ASN A 176 -25.25 -4.19 7.38
C ASN A 176 -24.10 -5.14 7.75
N LYS A 177 -23.62 -5.89 6.76
CA LYS A 177 -22.51 -6.84 6.88
C LYS A 177 -21.93 -7.15 5.50
N GLY A 178 -20.71 -7.67 5.46
CA GLY A 178 -20.07 -8.04 4.20
C GLY A 178 -18.94 -9.05 4.34
N LEU A 179 -18.73 -9.80 3.27
CA LEU A 179 -17.64 -10.76 3.11
C LEU A 179 -16.74 -10.33 1.96
N MET A 180 -15.44 -10.40 2.18
CA MET A 180 -14.44 -10.07 1.17
C MET A 180 -13.56 -11.29 0.88
N THR A 181 -13.37 -11.58 -0.39
CA THR A 181 -12.29 -12.45 -0.85
C THR A 181 -11.33 -11.64 -1.71
N THR A 182 -10.07 -11.57 -1.34
CA THR A 182 -9.08 -11.03 -2.28
C THR A 182 -8.42 -12.16 -3.06
N ILE A 183 -8.51 -12.07 -4.38
CA ILE A 183 -7.74 -12.85 -5.34
C ILE A 183 -6.43 -12.11 -5.52
N HIS A 184 -5.37 -12.59 -4.85
CA HIS A 184 -4.17 -11.81 -4.64
C HIS A 184 -2.96 -12.43 -5.31
N SER A 185 -2.18 -11.62 -6.01
CA SER A 185 -0.87 -12.02 -6.54
C SER A 185 0.03 -12.55 -5.43
N TYR A 186 0.96 -13.45 -5.77
CA TYR A 186 1.97 -13.89 -4.82
C TYR A 186 2.90 -12.73 -4.44
N THR A 187 3.44 -12.78 -3.24
CA THR A 187 4.35 -11.75 -2.72
C THR A 187 5.59 -12.39 -2.13
N GLY A 188 6.62 -11.59 -1.81
CA GLY A 188 7.91 -12.08 -1.33
C GLY A 188 7.88 -12.86 -0.01
N ASP A 189 6.74 -12.89 0.71
CA ASP A 189 6.56 -13.74 1.89
C ASP A 189 6.21 -15.20 1.54
N GLN A 190 5.82 -15.48 0.30
CA GLN A 190 5.55 -16.84 -0.16
C GLN A 190 6.81 -17.54 -0.65
N ARG A 191 6.77 -18.86 -0.75
CA ARG A 191 7.91 -19.67 -1.20
C ARG A 191 7.85 -19.90 -2.71
N ILE A 192 9.00 -19.81 -3.37
CA ILE A 192 9.13 -20.17 -4.80
C ILE A 192 8.90 -21.66 -4.99
N LEU A 193 9.57 -22.49 -4.18
CA LEU A 193 9.38 -23.94 -4.05
C LEU A 193 8.98 -24.26 -2.61
N ASP A 194 8.42 -25.44 -2.38
CA ASP A 194 8.00 -25.90 -1.04
C ASP A 194 9.15 -25.72 -0.03
N ASN A 195 8.91 -24.92 1.01
CA ASN A 195 9.91 -24.64 2.04
C ASN A 195 9.22 -24.17 3.34
N SER A 196 9.93 -24.21 4.44
CA SER A 196 9.39 -23.87 5.76
C SER A 196 8.80 -22.45 5.82
N HIS A 197 7.61 -22.36 6.35
CA HIS A 197 6.88 -21.13 6.62
C HIS A 197 5.93 -21.35 7.80
N ARG A 198 5.67 -20.30 8.61
CA ARG A 198 4.75 -20.38 9.77
C ARG A 198 3.30 -20.72 9.38
N ASP A 199 2.86 -20.29 8.20
CA ASP A 199 1.60 -20.69 7.58
C ASP A 199 1.92 -21.82 6.60
N LEU A 200 1.39 -23.03 6.88
CA LEU A 200 1.67 -24.23 6.10
C LEU A 200 1.17 -24.12 4.65
N ARG A 201 0.14 -23.33 4.38
CA ARG A 201 -0.33 -23.10 3.02
C ARG A 201 0.62 -22.21 2.24
N ARG A 202 1.20 -21.15 2.88
CA ARG A 202 2.24 -20.32 2.26
C ARG A 202 3.60 -20.99 2.16
N ALA A 203 3.78 -22.14 2.80
CA ALA A 203 4.96 -22.99 2.65
C ALA A 203 5.06 -23.64 1.26
N ARG A 204 3.95 -23.67 0.50
CA ARG A 204 3.87 -24.31 -0.82
C ARG A 204 4.29 -23.35 -1.93
N ALA A 205 4.72 -23.92 -3.06
CA ALA A 205 5.20 -23.18 -4.23
C ALA A 205 4.15 -22.18 -4.75
N ALA A 206 4.50 -20.90 -4.76
CA ALA A 206 3.59 -19.80 -5.05
C ALA A 206 3.10 -19.77 -6.49
N ALA A 207 3.98 -20.06 -7.45
CA ALA A 207 3.70 -19.91 -8.88
C ALA A 207 2.95 -21.10 -9.49
N THR A 208 2.65 -22.14 -8.70
CA THR A 208 1.98 -23.38 -9.17
C THR A 208 0.70 -23.73 -8.41
N ASN A 209 0.35 -22.90 -7.40
CA ASN A 209 -0.79 -23.20 -6.54
C ASN A 209 -1.71 -22.00 -6.35
N ILE A 210 -3.01 -22.26 -6.21
CA ILE A 210 -3.94 -21.35 -5.55
C ILE A 210 -3.81 -21.63 -4.04
N VAL A 211 -3.39 -20.61 -3.27
CA VAL A 211 -3.09 -20.74 -1.84
C VAL A 211 -4.11 -19.95 -1.00
N PRO A 212 -5.10 -20.63 -0.38
CA PRO A 212 -5.99 -19.97 0.58
C PRO A 212 -5.20 -19.58 1.83
N THR A 213 -5.41 -18.35 2.31
CA THR A 213 -4.74 -17.86 3.53
C THR A 213 -5.60 -16.82 4.24
N SER A 214 -5.32 -16.60 5.51
CA SER A 214 -5.98 -15.55 6.28
C SER A 214 -5.52 -14.16 5.82
N THR A 215 -6.39 -13.19 5.97
CA THR A 215 -6.07 -11.76 5.82
C THR A 215 -6.77 -10.95 6.90
N GLY A 216 -6.09 -9.95 7.42
CA GLY A 216 -6.69 -8.95 8.31
C GLY A 216 -7.30 -7.75 7.57
N ALA A 217 -7.23 -7.71 6.23
CA ALA A 217 -7.55 -6.51 5.46
C ALA A 217 -8.99 -6.03 5.63
N ALA A 218 -9.97 -6.94 5.62
CA ALA A 218 -11.37 -6.58 5.83
C ALA A 218 -11.64 -6.03 7.24
N LYS A 219 -11.05 -6.66 8.26
CA LYS A 219 -11.15 -6.18 9.66
C LYS A 219 -10.42 -4.84 9.86
N ALA A 220 -9.32 -4.62 9.12
CA ALA A 220 -8.56 -3.38 9.19
C ALA A 220 -9.31 -2.17 8.61
N VAL A 221 -10.35 -2.38 7.80
CA VAL A 221 -11.23 -1.29 7.36
C VAL A 221 -11.82 -0.54 8.57
N ALA A 222 -12.19 -1.25 9.62
CA ALA A 222 -12.74 -0.63 10.84
C ALA A 222 -11.75 0.30 11.58
N LEU A 223 -10.44 0.16 11.37
CA LEU A 223 -9.43 1.06 11.94
C LEU A 223 -9.46 2.44 11.27
N VAL A 224 -9.86 2.51 10.01
CA VAL A 224 -9.86 3.74 9.21
C VAL A 224 -11.29 4.26 8.92
N TYR A 225 -12.28 3.38 9.06
CA TYR A 225 -13.70 3.68 8.91
C TYR A 225 -14.49 2.91 9.99
N PRO A 226 -14.59 3.48 11.22
CA PRO A 226 -15.11 2.80 12.43
C PRO A 226 -16.55 2.27 12.33
N GLU A 227 -17.36 2.84 11.43
CA GLU A 227 -18.72 2.41 11.12
C GLU A 227 -18.82 0.95 10.67
N MET A 228 -17.67 0.37 10.23
CA MET A 228 -17.56 -1.02 9.81
C MET A 228 -17.14 -1.99 10.92
N THR A 229 -17.05 -1.52 12.17
CA THR A 229 -16.66 -2.38 13.31
C THR A 229 -17.63 -3.57 13.45
N GLY A 230 -17.05 -4.78 13.37
CA GLY A 230 -17.79 -6.03 13.48
C GLY A 230 -18.61 -6.44 12.24
N LYS A 231 -18.65 -5.61 11.19
CA LYS A 231 -19.49 -5.87 10.01
C LYS A 231 -18.76 -6.61 8.89
N LEU A 232 -17.41 -6.55 8.83
CA LEU A 232 -16.63 -7.08 7.71
C LEU A 232 -15.67 -8.17 8.15
N THR A 233 -15.56 -9.22 7.34
CA THR A 233 -14.53 -10.25 7.44
C THR A 233 -14.16 -10.79 6.05
N GLY A 234 -13.11 -11.60 5.95
CA GLY A 234 -12.73 -12.15 4.64
C GLY A 234 -11.50 -13.03 4.68
N ILE A 235 -11.15 -13.54 3.52
CA ILE A 235 -9.99 -14.39 3.26
C ILE A 235 -9.19 -13.89 2.06
N ALA A 236 -8.00 -14.45 1.86
CA ALA A 236 -7.21 -14.25 0.65
C ALA A 236 -7.01 -15.58 -0.09
N MET A 237 -7.10 -15.54 -1.41
CA MET A 237 -6.72 -16.61 -2.33
C MET A 237 -5.49 -16.12 -3.10
N ARG A 238 -4.30 -16.60 -2.75
CA ARG A 238 -3.09 -16.28 -3.51
C ARG A 238 -3.06 -17.06 -4.80
N VAL A 239 -2.81 -16.39 -5.92
CA VAL A 239 -2.83 -16.96 -7.27
C VAL A 239 -1.48 -16.81 -7.97
N PRO A 240 -1.17 -17.64 -9.00
CA PRO A 240 0.10 -17.64 -9.73
C PRO A 240 0.28 -16.43 -10.67
N THR A 241 0.04 -15.22 -10.19
CA THR A 241 0.30 -13.96 -10.91
C THR A 241 1.32 -13.11 -10.13
N PRO A 242 2.25 -12.41 -10.82
CA PRO A 242 3.32 -11.67 -10.14
C PRO A 242 2.87 -10.34 -9.55
N ASN A 243 1.81 -9.74 -10.08
CA ASN A 243 1.27 -8.44 -9.65
C ASN A 243 -0.19 -8.31 -10.08
N VAL A 244 -0.86 -7.30 -9.56
CA VAL A 244 -2.29 -7.00 -9.68
C VAL A 244 -3.17 -8.05 -9.01
N SER A 245 -4.03 -7.56 -8.17
CA SER A 245 -4.95 -8.34 -7.35
C SER A 245 -6.37 -7.82 -7.53
N ALA A 246 -7.36 -8.62 -7.11
CA ALA A 246 -8.75 -8.20 -7.11
C ALA A 246 -9.39 -8.42 -5.73
N VAL A 247 -10.28 -7.51 -5.33
CA VAL A 247 -11.19 -7.66 -4.21
C VAL A 247 -12.55 -8.03 -4.75
N ASP A 248 -13.05 -9.18 -4.35
CA ASP A 248 -14.44 -9.61 -4.50
C ASP A 248 -15.16 -9.31 -3.18
N PHE A 249 -16.01 -8.27 -3.19
CA PHE A 249 -16.72 -7.80 -2.01
C PHE A 249 -18.21 -8.03 -2.15
N VAL A 250 -18.75 -8.90 -1.31
CA VAL A 250 -20.21 -9.17 -1.21
C VAL A 250 -20.72 -8.56 0.08
N PHE A 251 -21.79 -7.77 -0.01
CA PHE A 251 -22.38 -7.12 1.16
C PHE A 251 -23.91 -7.07 1.10
N GLU A 252 -24.50 -7.00 2.28
CA GLU A 252 -25.93 -6.72 2.47
C GLU A 252 -26.10 -5.23 2.69
N SER A 253 -26.82 -4.58 1.77
CA SER A 253 -27.19 -3.17 1.86
C SER A 253 -28.34 -2.97 2.85
N SER A 254 -28.38 -1.81 3.52
CA SER A 254 -29.50 -1.41 4.38
C SER A 254 -30.73 -0.95 3.61
N LYS A 255 -30.57 -0.72 2.30
CA LYS A 255 -31.63 -0.27 1.39
C LYS A 255 -31.76 -1.23 0.23
N SER A 256 -32.92 -1.28 -0.41
CA SER A 256 -33.04 -1.88 -1.74
C SER A 256 -32.16 -1.13 -2.73
N VAL A 257 -31.39 -1.86 -3.53
CA VAL A 257 -30.41 -1.28 -4.45
C VAL A 257 -30.16 -2.19 -5.65
N THR A 258 -30.07 -1.59 -6.81
CA THR A 258 -29.71 -2.25 -8.08
C THR A 258 -28.21 -2.14 -8.38
N SER A 259 -27.68 -3.04 -9.18
CA SER A 259 -26.29 -2.95 -9.66
C SER A 259 -26.01 -1.63 -10.41
N GLN A 260 -27.00 -1.09 -11.12
CA GLN A 260 -26.86 0.18 -11.82
C GLN A 260 -26.71 1.37 -10.86
N GLU A 261 -27.45 1.40 -9.76
CA GLU A 261 -27.33 2.45 -8.73
C GLU A 261 -25.98 2.37 -8.03
N VAL A 262 -25.49 1.16 -7.75
CA VAL A 262 -24.14 0.93 -7.19
C VAL A 262 -23.06 1.47 -8.15
N ASN A 263 -23.15 1.12 -9.44
CA ASN A 263 -22.23 1.60 -10.45
C ASN A 263 -22.26 3.13 -10.60
N ASN A 264 -23.44 3.74 -10.57
CA ASN A 264 -23.58 5.20 -10.64
C ASN A 264 -22.91 5.87 -9.44
N ALA A 265 -23.13 5.40 -8.22
CA ALA A 265 -22.51 5.96 -7.01
C ALA A 265 -20.98 5.87 -7.04
N LEU A 266 -20.43 4.73 -7.47
CA LEU A 266 -18.98 4.53 -7.60
C LEU A 266 -18.39 5.40 -8.72
N LYS A 267 -19.08 5.54 -9.86
CA LYS A 267 -18.68 6.40 -10.98
C LYS A 267 -18.67 7.88 -10.56
N GLU A 268 -19.72 8.36 -9.93
CA GLU A 268 -19.81 9.74 -9.42
C GLU A 268 -18.70 10.03 -8.41
N SER A 269 -18.46 9.10 -7.46
CA SER A 269 -17.40 9.25 -6.48
C SER A 269 -16.01 9.26 -7.11
N SER A 270 -15.78 8.46 -8.14
CA SER A 270 -14.48 8.41 -8.87
C SER A 270 -14.16 9.72 -9.59
N LEU A 271 -15.16 10.45 -10.02
CA LEU A 271 -15.02 11.78 -10.65
C LEU A 271 -14.96 12.92 -9.63
N GLY A 272 -15.45 12.67 -8.41
CA GLY A 272 -15.60 13.65 -7.33
C GLY A 272 -14.66 13.38 -6.15
N SER A 273 -15.25 12.98 -5.02
CA SER A 273 -14.59 12.85 -3.71
C SER A 273 -13.48 11.79 -3.67
N MET A 274 -13.52 10.80 -4.56
CA MET A 274 -12.53 9.71 -4.66
C MET A 274 -11.67 9.81 -5.91
N LYS A 275 -11.61 10.97 -6.55
CA LYS A 275 -10.76 11.18 -7.73
C LYS A 275 -9.29 10.88 -7.42
N GLY A 276 -8.65 10.04 -8.26
CA GLY A 276 -7.28 9.55 -8.07
C GLY A 276 -7.13 8.44 -6.99
N ILE A 277 -8.23 8.06 -6.33
CA ILE A 277 -8.28 6.96 -5.36
C ILE A 277 -9.10 5.79 -5.93
N ILE A 278 -10.31 6.07 -6.44
CA ILE A 278 -11.12 5.10 -7.15
C ILE A 278 -11.14 5.49 -8.63
N LYS A 279 -10.93 4.51 -9.50
CA LYS A 279 -11.20 4.58 -10.94
C LYS A 279 -12.43 3.71 -11.26
N TYR A 280 -13.28 4.20 -12.10
CA TYR A 280 -14.40 3.42 -12.66
C TYR A 280 -13.95 2.80 -13.99
N GLY A 281 -14.00 1.48 -14.09
CA GLY A 281 -13.66 0.71 -15.29
C GLY A 281 -14.93 0.17 -15.94
N ASP A 282 -15.05 0.38 -17.23
CA ASP A 282 -16.15 -0.06 -18.10
C ASP A 282 -15.62 -0.78 -19.37
N GLU A 283 -14.37 -1.24 -19.31
CA GLU A 283 -13.73 -2.02 -20.36
C GLU A 283 -13.50 -3.45 -19.88
N PRO A 284 -13.61 -4.48 -20.73
CA PRO A 284 -13.42 -5.89 -20.38
C PRO A 284 -11.93 -6.24 -20.28
N LEU A 285 -11.26 -5.78 -19.22
CA LEU A 285 -9.84 -5.91 -18.98
C LEU A 285 -9.50 -7.08 -18.05
N VAL A 286 -8.21 -7.46 -18.02
CA VAL A 286 -7.67 -8.48 -17.13
C VAL A 286 -6.52 -7.92 -16.28
N SER A 287 -6.03 -8.69 -15.32
CA SER A 287 -5.05 -8.22 -14.33
C SER A 287 -3.82 -7.53 -14.92
N SER A 288 -3.27 -8.01 -16.04
CA SER A 288 -2.08 -7.41 -16.66
C SER A 288 -2.30 -5.97 -17.16
N ASP A 289 -3.53 -5.62 -17.51
CA ASP A 289 -3.88 -4.30 -18.03
C ASP A 289 -3.90 -3.21 -16.95
N TYR A 290 -4.00 -3.64 -15.68
CA TYR A 290 -4.00 -2.74 -14.52
C TYR A 290 -2.62 -2.55 -13.88
N ALA A 291 -1.57 -3.21 -14.41
CA ALA A 291 -0.22 -3.03 -13.91
C ALA A 291 0.27 -1.58 -14.09
N GLY A 292 0.82 -0.99 -13.03
CA GLY A 292 1.28 0.39 -13.02
C GLY A 292 0.17 1.44 -12.87
N THR A 293 -1.07 1.06 -12.56
CA THR A 293 -2.15 2.02 -12.28
C THR A 293 -1.94 2.71 -10.94
N ASN A 294 -2.23 4.02 -10.89
CA ASN A 294 -1.98 4.86 -9.72
C ASN A 294 -3.08 4.76 -8.66
N GLU A 295 -4.30 4.44 -9.06
CA GLU A 295 -5.44 4.39 -8.17
C GLU A 295 -5.35 3.21 -7.20
N SER A 296 -5.93 3.38 -6.01
CA SER A 296 -6.02 2.34 -4.99
C SER A 296 -7.01 1.24 -5.33
N SER A 297 -8.02 1.58 -6.16
CA SER A 297 -9.15 0.70 -6.47
C SER A 297 -9.68 1.03 -7.86
N ILE A 298 -9.77 0.04 -8.74
CA ILE A 298 -10.40 0.16 -10.05
C ILE A 298 -11.65 -0.73 -10.03
N VAL A 299 -12.82 -0.13 -9.93
CA VAL A 299 -14.10 -0.86 -9.92
C VAL A 299 -14.39 -1.38 -11.30
N ASP A 300 -14.66 -2.69 -11.40
CA ASP A 300 -15.09 -3.36 -12.62
C ASP A 300 -16.63 -3.32 -12.69
N SER A 301 -17.15 -2.43 -13.51
CA SER A 301 -18.60 -2.18 -13.56
C SER A 301 -19.40 -3.34 -14.12
N ASP A 302 -18.83 -4.12 -15.03
CA ASP A 302 -19.50 -5.26 -15.66
C ASP A 302 -19.66 -6.43 -14.68
N LEU A 303 -18.85 -6.46 -13.62
CA LEU A 303 -18.89 -7.48 -12.59
C LEU A 303 -19.65 -7.07 -11.32
N THR A 304 -20.29 -5.90 -11.33
CA THR A 304 -21.22 -5.49 -10.28
C THR A 304 -22.54 -6.22 -10.43
N MET A 305 -22.97 -6.91 -9.37
CA MET A 305 -24.18 -7.75 -9.37
C MET A 305 -25.06 -7.44 -8.17
N SER A 306 -26.37 -7.64 -8.31
CA SER A 306 -27.32 -7.60 -7.20
C SER A 306 -28.27 -8.81 -7.28
N ILE A 307 -28.63 -9.36 -6.13
CA ILE A 307 -29.59 -10.46 -6.02
C ILE A 307 -30.64 -10.08 -4.95
N GLY A 308 -31.90 -10.26 -5.28
CA GLY A 308 -32.99 -9.79 -4.43
C GLY A 308 -32.94 -8.27 -4.28
N ASP A 309 -33.31 -7.79 -3.12
CA ASP A 309 -33.45 -6.35 -2.90
C ASP A 309 -32.15 -5.67 -2.42
N ASN A 310 -31.24 -6.43 -1.77
CA ASN A 310 -30.16 -5.79 -1.03
C ASN A 310 -28.84 -6.57 -0.94
N LEU A 311 -28.71 -7.74 -1.59
CA LEU A 311 -27.44 -8.46 -1.65
C LEU A 311 -26.67 -8.01 -2.89
N VAL A 312 -25.52 -7.41 -2.67
CA VAL A 312 -24.68 -6.78 -3.72
C VAL A 312 -23.30 -7.38 -3.73
N LYS A 313 -22.76 -7.53 -4.93
CA LYS A 313 -21.35 -7.89 -5.18
C LYS A 313 -20.70 -6.79 -6.01
N VAL A 314 -19.50 -6.37 -5.59
CA VAL A 314 -18.62 -5.45 -6.33
C VAL A 314 -17.26 -6.10 -6.47
N LEU A 315 -16.69 -6.06 -7.67
CA LEU A 315 -15.31 -6.44 -7.92
C LEU A 315 -14.47 -5.18 -8.16
N ALA A 316 -13.31 -5.13 -7.50
CA ALA A 316 -12.37 -4.02 -7.69
C ALA A 316 -10.93 -4.56 -7.84
N TRP A 317 -10.26 -4.09 -8.89
CA TRP A 317 -8.86 -4.39 -9.19
C TRP A 317 -7.93 -3.40 -8.48
N TYR A 318 -6.70 -3.81 -8.21
CA TYR A 318 -5.66 -2.93 -7.67
C TYR A 318 -4.27 -3.43 -7.99
N ASP A 319 -3.38 -2.52 -8.36
CA ASP A 319 -1.97 -2.84 -8.38
C ASP A 319 -1.45 -2.85 -6.93
N ASN A 320 -1.20 -4.05 -6.41
CA ASN A 320 -0.83 -4.26 -5.01
C ASN A 320 0.59 -3.77 -4.68
N GLU A 321 1.39 -3.41 -5.67
CA GLU A 321 2.73 -2.86 -5.51
C GLU A 321 2.76 -1.36 -5.86
N TRP A 322 2.44 -0.99 -7.10
CA TRP A 322 2.54 0.38 -7.60
C TRP A 322 1.46 1.29 -6.99
N GLY A 323 0.19 0.96 -7.14
CA GLY A 323 -0.91 1.75 -6.59
C GLY A 323 -0.80 1.91 -5.08
N TYR A 324 -0.40 0.84 -4.38
CA TYR A 324 -0.10 0.90 -2.95
C TYR A 324 1.07 1.84 -2.62
N SER A 325 2.16 1.78 -3.37
CA SER A 325 3.34 2.64 -3.16
C SER A 325 3.05 4.11 -3.45
N GLN A 326 2.15 4.41 -4.40
CA GLN A 326 1.62 5.76 -4.60
C GLN A 326 0.95 6.29 -3.32
N ARG A 327 0.17 5.47 -2.63
CA ARG A 327 -0.47 5.86 -1.35
C ARG A 327 0.54 6.06 -0.23
N VAL A 328 1.65 5.32 -0.22
CA VAL A 328 2.74 5.59 0.73
C VAL A 328 3.37 6.96 0.48
N VAL A 329 3.59 7.34 -0.80
CA VAL A 329 4.08 8.67 -1.15
C VAL A 329 3.05 9.75 -0.78
N ASP A 330 1.76 9.53 -1.06
CA ASP A 330 0.71 10.47 -0.70
C ASP A 330 0.62 10.69 0.82
N LEU A 331 0.73 9.63 1.61
CA LEU A 331 0.73 9.76 3.07
C LEU A 331 1.96 10.53 3.56
N ALA A 332 3.14 10.28 2.97
CA ALA A 332 4.34 11.05 3.27
C ALA A 332 4.18 12.54 2.90
N GLU A 333 3.53 12.86 1.78
CA GLU A 333 3.20 14.24 1.38
C GLU A 333 2.20 14.89 2.34
N ILE A 334 1.18 14.17 2.81
CA ILE A 334 0.24 14.68 3.83
C ILE A 334 0.97 14.99 5.13
N VAL A 335 1.90 14.12 5.54
CA VAL A 335 2.75 14.36 6.71
C VAL A 335 3.60 15.62 6.51
N ALA A 336 4.19 15.79 5.31
CA ALA A 336 5.01 16.95 5.00
C ALA A 336 4.21 18.27 4.99
N GLN A 337 2.99 18.26 4.44
CA GLN A 337 2.10 19.43 4.39
C GLN A 337 1.61 19.86 5.78
N LYS A 338 1.47 18.92 6.71
CA LYS A 338 1.02 19.15 8.07
C LYS A 338 2.16 19.13 9.10
N TRP A 339 3.40 19.28 8.63
CA TRP A 339 4.57 19.30 9.50
C TRP A 339 4.62 20.58 10.31
N GLU A 340 4.68 20.43 11.64
CA GLU A 340 4.75 21.52 12.62
C GLU A 340 6.18 21.79 13.11
#